data_ef7622b55722f3377fd35d3541ef4900
#
_entry.id   ef7622b55722f3377fd35d3541ef4900
#
_cell.length_a   1.000
_cell.length_b   1.000
_cell.length_c   1.000
_cell.angle_alpha   90.00
_cell.angle_beta   90.00
_cell.angle_gamma   90.00
#
_symmetry.space_group_name_H-M   'P 1'
#
loop_
_entity.id
_entity.type
_entity.pdbx_description
1 polymer ?
#
loop_
_entity_poly.entity_id
_entity_poly.type
_entity_poly.pdbx_seq_one_letter_code
_entity_poly.pdbx_strand_id
1 'polypeptide(L)'
;MEKIKDPGFGYKTANSAKRMVNADGSFNLIHINKKFSVSEIYSRLINMTWIKFITLIFLWFFLLNILFAGIYFFIGIEHLTIEKSTPFQDFLNSYFFSAQTLTTLGYGLVSPQGNITAFISSLEALIGLIGFAFMTGLLYGRFSKPKAAIRFSDVMVLRPFKEKRAVMFRLMNKRTNVMIEPKIKVTLAINELDDKGGFSRKFFNLNLEREKIMYLPSTWTIVHEIEEDSPLYIYTDEQLLKLNAELLVLIEYYEDAFTQNVYQMHSYSFNDLRNNYKFTPAYYFDENGQAILDHGNLSKIESM
;
A
#
# COMPACT_ATOMS: atom_id res chain seq x y z
N MET A 1 19.58 -22.26 17.95
CA MET A 1 19.24 -21.70 16.63
C MET A 1 17.91 -22.29 16.18
N GLU A 2 16.86 -21.49 16.15
CA GLU A 2 15.52 -21.95 15.74
C GLU A 2 15.37 -21.78 14.22
N LYS A 3 15.70 -22.84 13.48
CA LYS A 3 15.42 -22.93 12.05
C LYS A 3 13.94 -23.14 11.87
N ILE A 4 13.26 -22.21 11.23
CA ILE A 4 11.83 -22.34 10.93
C ILE A 4 11.58 -23.00 9.58
N LYS A 5 10.46 -23.68 9.46
CA LYS A 5 9.95 -24.13 8.16
C LYS A 5 9.68 -22.89 7.29
N ASP A 6 9.63 -23.11 5.97
CA ASP A 6 9.31 -22.06 5.01
C ASP A 6 8.08 -21.24 5.45
N PRO A 7 8.21 -19.94 5.71
CA PRO A 7 7.09 -19.08 6.09
C PRO A 7 6.14 -18.76 4.93
N GLY A 8 6.24 -19.45 3.80
CA GLY A 8 5.42 -19.27 2.61
C GLY A 8 6.17 -18.69 1.40
N PHE A 9 7.49 -18.63 1.45
CA PHE A 9 8.32 -18.09 0.36
C PHE A 9 8.91 -19.14 -0.57
N GLY A 10 8.88 -20.43 -0.18
CA GLY A 10 9.49 -21.53 -0.92
C GLY A 10 10.98 -21.71 -0.66
N TYR A 11 11.44 -22.95 -0.77
CA TYR A 11 12.83 -23.33 -0.50
C TYR A 11 13.78 -23.19 -1.69
N LYS A 12 13.25 -23.28 -2.93
CA LYS A 12 14.08 -23.21 -4.14
C LYS A 12 14.33 -21.76 -4.53
N THR A 13 15.59 -21.44 -4.82
CA THR A 13 15.98 -20.12 -5.30
C THR A 13 17.03 -20.25 -6.41
N ALA A 14 17.27 -19.18 -7.15
CA ALA A 14 18.35 -19.07 -8.11
C ALA A 14 19.52 -18.30 -7.51
N ASN A 15 20.75 -18.56 -8.00
CA ASN A 15 21.97 -17.87 -7.56
C ASN A 15 21.85 -16.34 -7.69
N SER A 16 21.11 -15.87 -8.69
CA SER A 16 20.88 -14.45 -8.97
C SER A 16 19.51 -13.95 -8.48
N ALA A 17 18.89 -14.65 -7.52
CA ALA A 17 17.56 -14.27 -7.05
C ALA A 17 17.60 -12.87 -6.42
N LYS A 18 16.75 -11.99 -6.96
CA LYS A 18 16.50 -10.66 -6.38
C LYS A 18 15.81 -10.80 -5.02
N ARG A 19 15.78 -9.70 -4.27
CA ARG A 19 15.02 -9.62 -3.00
C ARG A 19 13.61 -10.18 -3.18
N MET A 20 13.15 -10.94 -2.20
CA MET A 20 11.77 -11.48 -2.22
C MET A 20 10.74 -10.42 -1.87
N VAL A 21 11.09 -9.59 -0.90
CA VAL A 21 10.28 -8.49 -0.42
C VAL A 21 11.05 -7.20 -0.69
N ASN A 22 10.45 -6.28 -1.40
CA ASN A 22 11.01 -4.95 -1.63
C ASN A 22 11.03 -4.16 -0.31
N ALA A 23 11.81 -3.08 -0.26
CA ALA A 23 11.86 -2.21 0.92
C ALA A 23 10.50 -1.60 1.29
N ASP A 24 9.59 -1.45 0.34
CA ASP A 24 8.22 -0.98 0.57
C ASP A 24 7.25 -2.07 1.09
N GLY A 25 7.74 -3.29 1.29
CA GLY A 25 6.96 -4.45 1.74
C GLY A 25 6.21 -5.19 0.62
N SER A 26 6.32 -4.76 -0.63
CA SER A 26 5.72 -5.48 -1.76
C SER A 26 6.53 -6.73 -2.11
N PHE A 27 5.82 -7.78 -2.56
CA PHE A 27 6.48 -8.99 -3.03
C PHE A 27 7.05 -8.81 -4.44
N ASN A 28 8.28 -9.24 -4.65
CA ASN A 28 8.93 -9.25 -5.96
C ASN A 28 8.51 -10.52 -6.75
N LEU A 29 7.22 -10.62 -7.06
CA LEU A 29 6.62 -11.73 -7.77
C LEU A 29 5.91 -11.27 -9.04
N ILE A 30 6.12 -12.00 -10.14
CA ILE A 30 5.41 -11.79 -11.40
C ILE A 30 4.38 -12.91 -11.55
N HIS A 31 3.11 -12.52 -11.60
CA HIS A 31 2.01 -13.44 -11.83
C HIS A 31 1.77 -13.58 -13.34
N ILE A 32 1.98 -14.78 -13.88
CA ILE A 32 1.66 -15.15 -15.27
C ILE A 32 0.42 -16.04 -15.33
N ASN A 33 -0.29 -16.04 -16.46
CA ASN A 33 -1.49 -16.85 -16.70
C ASN A 33 -2.61 -16.65 -15.66
N LYS A 34 -2.69 -15.45 -15.10
CA LYS A 34 -3.71 -15.12 -14.10
C LYS A 34 -5.07 -14.97 -14.77
N LYS A 35 -6.06 -15.76 -14.32
CA LYS A 35 -7.44 -15.64 -14.81
C LYS A 35 -8.07 -14.33 -14.35
N PHE A 36 -8.95 -13.79 -15.20
CA PHE A 36 -9.73 -12.60 -14.87
C PHE A 36 -10.67 -12.87 -13.69
N SER A 37 -10.71 -11.94 -12.74
CA SER A 37 -11.60 -11.98 -11.58
C SER A 37 -12.19 -10.61 -11.28
N VAL A 38 -13.50 -10.55 -11.06
CA VAL A 38 -14.21 -9.32 -10.68
C VAL A 38 -13.69 -8.76 -9.35
N SER A 39 -13.35 -9.65 -8.40
CA SER A 39 -12.76 -9.24 -7.11
C SER A 39 -11.44 -8.50 -7.26
N GLU A 40 -10.69 -8.77 -8.34
CA GLU A 40 -9.44 -8.06 -8.62
C GLU A 40 -9.67 -6.65 -9.18
N ILE A 41 -10.74 -6.46 -9.97
CA ILE A 41 -11.12 -5.12 -10.41
C ILE A 41 -11.43 -4.27 -9.19
N TYR A 42 -12.25 -4.78 -8.28
CA TYR A 42 -12.58 -4.09 -7.03
C TYR A 42 -11.30 -3.75 -6.23
N SER A 43 -10.42 -4.74 -6.04
CA SER A 43 -9.15 -4.54 -5.34
C SER A 43 -8.26 -3.49 -6.02
N ARG A 44 -8.18 -3.48 -7.36
CA ARG A 44 -7.42 -2.47 -8.12
C ARG A 44 -8.01 -1.07 -7.94
N LEU A 45 -9.34 -0.95 -8.02
CA LEU A 45 -10.04 0.33 -7.86
C LEU A 45 -9.84 0.92 -6.46
N ILE A 46 -9.88 0.07 -5.42
CA ILE A 46 -9.62 0.52 -4.05
C ILE A 46 -8.16 0.91 -3.82
N ASN A 47 -7.20 0.20 -4.45
CA ASN A 47 -5.78 0.40 -4.18
C ASN A 47 -5.09 1.41 -5.11
N MET A 48 -5.74 1.87 -6.19
CA MET A 48 -5.14 2.86 -7.09
C MET A 48 -4.94 4.22 -6.40
N THR A 49 -4.06 5.05 -6.94
CA THR A 49 -3.84 6.41 -6.43
C THR A 49 -5.10 7.26 -6.54
N TRP A 50 -5.26 8.26 -5.67
CA TRP A 50 -6.43 9.14 -5.69
C TRP A 50 -6.63 9.84 -7.03
N ILE A 51 -5.56 10.35 -7.63
CA ILE A 51 -5.62 11.04 -8.92
C ILE A 51 -6.18 10.09 -9.99
N LYS A 52 -5.66 8.88 -10.12
CA LYS A 52 -6.15 7.90 -11.11
C LYS A 52 -7.61 7.53 -10.88
N PHE A 53 -8.03 7.38 -9.62
CA PHE A 53 -9.40 7.05 -9.26
C PHE A 53 -10.37 8.17 -9.64
N ILE A 54 -10.04 9.41 -9.29
CA ILE A 54 -10.88 10.58 -9.63
C ILE A 54 -10.94 10.77 -11.16
N THR A 55 -9.80 10.67 -11.84
CA THR A 55 -9.76 10.75 -13.31
C THR A 55 -10.64 9.67 -13.95
N LEU A 56 -10.64 8.44 -13.40
CA LEU A 56 -11.50 7.35 -13.90
C LEU A 56 -12.98 7.68 -13.75
N ILE A 57 -13.40 8.27 -12.62
CA ILE A 57 -14.78 8.70 -12.39
C ILE A 57 -15.20 9.76 -13.41
N PHE A 58 -14.38 10.79 -13.59
CA PHE A 58 -14.68 11.85 -14.56
C PHE A 58 -14.72 11.33 -15.99
N LEU A 59 -13.79 10.45 -16.35
CA LEU A 59 -13.75 9.82 -17.67
C LEU A 59 -14.99 8.98 -17.92
N TRP A 60 -15.41 8.16 -16.94
CA TRP A 60 -16.63 7.37 -17.01
C TRP A 60 -17.86 8.25 -17.19
N PHE A 61 -17.99 9.30 -16.39
CA PHE A 61 -19.08 10.27 -16.50
C PHE A 61 -19.12 10.93 -17.88
N PHE A 62 -17.98 11.42 -18.34
CA PHE A 62 -17.87 12.10 -19.64
C PHE A 62 -18.20 11.18 -20.82
N LEU A 63 -17.68 9.97 -20.82
CA LEU A 63 -17.93 8.99 -21.89
C LEU A 63 -19.41 8.56 -21.94
N LEU A 64 -20.05 8.36 -20.79
CA LEU A 64 -21.48 8.05 -20.77
C LEU A 64 -22.34 9.21 -21.32
N ASN A 65 -22.04 10.44 -20.91
CA ASN A 65 -22.75 11.59 -21.42
C ASN A 65 -22.57 11.77 -22.94
N ILE A 66 -21.37 11.52 -23.47
CA ILE A 66 -21.17 11.53 -24.94
C ILE A 66 -21.99 10.44 -25.62
N LEU A 67 -22.01 9.24 -25.04
CA LEU A 67 -22.77 8.11 -25.59
C LEU A 67 -24.26 8.45 -25.67
N PHE A 68 -24.85 8.91 -24.57
CA PHE A 68 -26.29 9.25 -24.54
C PHE A 68 -26.60 10.52 -25.35
N ALA A 69 -25.73 11.52 -25.33
CA ALA A 69 -25.86 12.69 -26.21
C ALA A 69 -25.89 12.29 -27.69
N GLY A 70 -25.00 11.34 -28.08
CA GLY A 70 -25.05 10.76 -29.43
C GLY A 70 -26.37 10.07 -29.74
N ILE A 71 -26.90 9.27 -28.80
CA ILE A 71 -28.20 8.60 -28.97
C ILE A 71 -29.32 9.62 -29.18
N TYR A 72 -29.42 10.65 -28.34
CA TYR A 72 -30.42 11.70 -28.47
C TYR A 72 -30.27 12.51 -29.75
N PHE A 73 -29.05 12.85 -30.12
CA PHE A 73 -28.76 13.56 -31.37
C PHE A 73 -29.19 12.76 -32.60
N PHE A 74 -28.98 11.43 -32.63
CA PHE A 74 -29.39 10.55 -33.74
C PHE A 74 -30.90 10.27 -33.77
N ILE A 75 -31.58 10.26 -32.63
CA ILE A 75 -33.03 10.12 -32.56
C ILE A 75 -33.71 11.38 -33.12
N GLY A 76 -33.06 12.52 -32.88
CA GLY A 76 -33.55 13.85 -33.31
C GLY A 76 -33.89 14.73 -32.13
N ILE A 77 -33.38 15.96 -32.18
CA ILE A 77 -33.57 16.99 -31.12
C ILE A 77 -35.05 17.37 -30.94
N GLU A 78 -35.88 17.16 -31.94
CA GLU A 78 -37.33 17.35 -31.90
C GLU A 78 -38.06 16.43 -30.92
N HIS A 79 -37.41 15.36 -30.50
CA HIS A 79 -37.90 14.48 -29.43
C HIS A 79 -37.44 14.91 -28.02
N LEU A 80 -36.78 16.05 -27.95
CA LEU A 80 -36.56 16.81 -26.74
C LEU A 80 -37.33 18.12 -26.85
N THR A 81 -37.70 18.76 -25.75
CA THR A 81 -38.42 20.04 -25.76
C THR A 81 -37.49 21.21 -26.14
N ILE A 82 -36.77 21.10 -27.28
CA ILE A 82 -35.75 22.06 -27.72
C ILE A 82 -36.01 22.34 -29.22
N GLU A 83 -35.92 23.60 -29.60
CA GLU A 83 -35.94 23.98 -31.00
C GLU A 83 -34.66 23.60 -31.72
N LYS A 84 -34.77 23.11 -32.95
CA LYS A 84 -33.64 22.71 -33.80
C LYS A 84 -32.79 23.93 -34.15
N SER A 85 -31.48 23.76 -34.04
CA SER A 85 -30.47 24.79 -34.28
C SER A 85 -29.36 24.28 -35.20
N THR A 86 -28.12 24.63 -34.95
CA THR A 86 -26.98 24.08 -35.68
C THR A 86 -26.66 22.66 -35.13
N PRO A 87 -26.11 21.75 -35.95
CA PRO A 87 -25.76 20.41 -35.50
C PRO A 87 -24.87 20.38 -34.27
N PHE A 88 -23.96 21.34 -34.15
CA PHE A 88 -23.10 21.46 -32.97
C PHE A 88 -23.90 21.86 -31.72
N GLN A 89 -24.79 22.84 -31.84
CA GLN A 89 -25.66 23.27 -30.73
C GLN A 89 -26.64 22.17 -30.33
N ASP A 90 -27.19 21.44 -31.30
CA ASP A 90 -28.09 20.31 -31.04
C ASP A 90 -27.38 19.18 -30.30
N PHE A 91 -26.13 18.88 -30.65
CA PHE A 91 -25.30 17.92 -29.90
C PHE A 91 -24.99 18.42 -28.46
N LEU A 92 -24.64 19.70 -28.29
CA LEU A 92 -24.43 20.27 -26.96
C LEU A 92 -25.67 20.23 -26.08
N ASN A 93 -26.83 20.56 -26.65
CA ASN A 93 -28.11 20.49 -25.96
C ASN A 93 -28.41 19.04 -25.52
N SER A 94 -28.18 18.07 -26.42
CA SER A 94 -28.27 16.64 -26.09
C SER A 94 -27.33 16.22 -24.99
N TYR A 95 -26.08 16.73 -25.00
CA TYR A 95 -25.10 16.46 -23.98
C TYR A 95 -25.51 17.03 -22.60
N PHE A 96 -25.98 18.26 -22.56
CA PHE A 96 -26.46 18.85 -21.31
C PHE A 96 -27.74 18.19 -20.79
N PHE A 97 -28.63 17.76 -21.67
CA PHE A 97 -29.81 16.95 -21.29
C PHE A 97 -29.37 15.61 -20.68
N SER A 98 -28.44 14.89 -21.33
CA SER A 98 -27.84 13.66 -20.81
C SER A 98 -27.22 13.91 -19.44
N ALA A 99 -26.38 14.95 -19.29
CA ALA A 99 -25.75 15.25 -18.02
C ALA A 99 -26.73 15.50 -16.87
N GLN A 100 -27.84 16.20 -17.15
CA GLN A 100 -28.89 16.44 -16.17
C GLN A 100 -29.69 15.18 -15.85
N THR A 101 -29.91 14.31 -16.83
CA THR A 101 -30.61 13.04 -16.68
C THR A 101 -29.79 12.02 -15.90
N LEU A 102 -28.53 11.84 -16.29
CA LEU A 102 -27.59 10.90 -15.66
C LEU A 102 -27.34 11.25 -14.18
N THR A 103 -27.26 12.56 -13.86
CA THR A 103 -27.09 13.04 -12.48
C THR A 103 -28.41 13.15 -11.71
N THR A 104 -29.54 12.84 -12.33
CA THR A 104 -30.88 13.01 -11.76
C THR A 104 -31.22 14.47 -11.36
N LEU A 105 -30.50 15.46 -11.93
CA LEU A 105 -30.71 16.89 -11.63
C LEU A 105 -32.03 17.40 -12.18
N GLY A 106 -32.29 17.17 -13.48
CA GLY A 106 -33.58 17.40 -14.12
C GLY A 106 -34.22 18.79 -13.92
N TYR A 107 -33.57 19.86 -14.38
CA TYR A 107 -34.14 21.24 -14.25
C TYR A 107 -35.54 21.43 -14.87
N GLY A 108 -35.92 20.52 -15.77
CA GLY A 108 -37.26 20.57 -16.41
C GLY A 108 -37.38 21.47 -17.63
N LEU A 109 -36.32 22.21 -17.99
CA LEU A 109 -36.32 23.03 -19.22
C LEU A 109 -36.28 22.17 -20.48
N VAL A 110 -35.62 21.02 -20.39
CA VAL A 110 -35.56 20.02 -21.46
C VAL A 110 -36.14 18.74 -20.94
N SER A 111 -37.08 18.16 -21.69
CA SER A 111 -37.74 16.91 -21.33
C SER A 111 -37.91 16.00 -22.55
N PRO A 112 -37.91 14.64 -22.32
CA PRO A 112 -38.08 13.70 -23.41
C PRO A 112 -39.54 13.73 -23.94
N GLN A 113 -39.69 13.70 -25.26
CA GLN A 113 -40.96 13.58 -25.93
C GLN A 113 -41.07 12.25 -26.67
N GLY A 114 -42.22 11.60 -26.53
CA GLY A 114 -42.46 10.28 -27.10
C GLY A 114 -41.90 9.13 -26.28
N ASN A 115 -42.45 7.95 -26.52
CA ASN A 115 -42.18 6.75 -25.69
C ASN A 115 -40.72 6.25 -25.77
N ILE A 116 -40.09 6.36 -26.94
CA ILE A 116 -38.70 5.87 -27.14
C ILE A 116 -37.73 6.74 -26.35
N THR A 117 -37.82 8.05 -26.48
CA THR A 117 -36.95 9.00 -25.78
C THR A 117 -37.16 8.94 -24.27
N ALA A 118 -38.42 8.81 -23.82
CA ALA A 118 -38.77 8.62 -22.42
C ALA A 118 -38.17 7.30 -21.85
N PHE A 119 -38.23 6.22 -22.61
CA PHE A 119 -37.63 4.95 -22.19
C PHE A 119 -36.10 5.05 -22.08
N ILE A 120 -35.44 5.66 -23.07
CA ILE A 120 -33.98 5.82 -23.06
C ILE A 120 -33.54 6.73 -21.91
N SER A 121 -34.23 7.84 -21.64
CA SER A 121 -33.90 8.73 -20.53
C SER A 121 -34.11 8.05 -19.16
N SER A 122 -35.12 7.20 -19.04
CA SER A 122 -35.36 6.40 -17.84
C SER A 122 -34.22 5.37 -17.60
N LEU A 123 -33.78 4.72 -18.70
CA LEU A 123 -32.64 3.79 -18.64
C LEU A 123 -31.32 4.52 -18.27
N GLU A 124 -31.11 5.70 -18.87
CA GLU A 124 -29.98 6.57 -18.54
C GLU A 124 -29.98 6.96 -17.05
N ALA A 125 -31.12 7.43 -16.53
CA ALA A 125 -31.26 7.78 -15.12
C ALA A 125 -31.01 6.59 -14.21
N LEU A 126 -31.45 5.38 -14.56
CA LEU A 126 -31.15 4.14 -13.83
C LEU A 126 -29.66 3.84 -13.83
N ILE A 127 -28.98 3.97 -14.97
CA ILE A 127 -27.51 3.76 -15.07
C ILE A 127 -26.79 4.81 -14.21
N GLY A 128 -27.24 6.06 -14.23
CA GLY A 128 -26.69 7.12 -13.38
C GLY A 128 -26.81 6.80 -11.89
N LEU A 129 -28.00 6.37 -11.45
CA LEU A 129 -28.26 5.99 -10.05
C LEU A 129 -27.40 4.80 -9.60
N ILE A 130 -27.32 3.75 -10.42
CA ILE A 130 -26.47 2.58 -10.15
C ILE A 130 -25.00 3.00 -10.12
N GLY A 131 -24.55 3.83 -11.07
CA GLY A 131 -23.18 4.35 -11.11
C GLY A 131 -22.83 5.14 -9.85
N PHE A 132 -23.72 6.01 -9.39
CA PHE A 132 -23.56 6.77 -8.15
C PHE A 132 -23.43 5.83 -6.92
N ALA A 133 -24.29 4.81 -6.84
CA ALA A 133 -24.24 3.83 -5.77
C ALA A 133 -22.91 3.05 -5.77
N PHE A 134 -22.42 2.63 -6.94
CA PHE A 134 -21.10 1.98 -7.06
C PHE A 134 -19.95 2.90 -6.66
N MET A 135 -19.96 4.16 -7.09
CA MET A 135 -18.91 5.12 -6.73
C MET A 135 -18.90 5.37 -5.22
N THR A 136 -20.07 5.52 -4.60
CA THR A 136 -20.20 5.70 -3.15
C THR A 136 -19.63 4.48 -2.40
N GLY A 137 -19.98 3.27 -2.84
CA GLY A 137 -19.44 2.03 -2.27
C GLY A 137 -17.93 1.91 -2.42
N LEU A 138 -17.37 2.28 -3.58
CA LEU A 138 -15.93 2.31 -3.81
C LEU A 138 -15.23 3.35 -2.93
N LEU A 139 -15.78 4.55 -2.80
CA LEU A 139 -15.26 5.60 -1.92
C LEU A 139 -15.24 5.14 -0.48
N TYR A 140 -16.35 4.57 0.01
CA TYR A 140 -16.42 4.01 1.35
C TYR A 140 -15.34 2.93 1.56
N GLY A 141 -15.22 1.96 0.64
CA GLY A 141 -14.19 0.92 0.72
C GLY A 141 -12.76 1.46 0.73
N ARG A 142 -12.50 2.58 0.02
CA ARG A 142 -11.19 3.24 0.04
C ARG A 142 -10.89 3.95 1.37
N PHE A 143 -11.86 4.64 1.94
CA PHE A 143 -11.71 5.33 3.22
C PHE A 143 -11.62 4.35 4.40
N SER A 144 -12.37 3.26 4.33
CA SER A 144 -12.39 2.24 5.40
C SER A 144 -11.14 1.34 5.39
N LYS A 145 -10.32 1.36 4.33
CA LYS A 145 -9.11 0.55 4.26
C LYS A 145 -7.94 1.28 4.93
N PRO A 146 -7.43 0.79 6.07
CA PRO A 146 -6.27 1.38 6.70
C PRO A 146 -5.04 1.17 5.81
N LYS A 147 -4.22 2.19 5.70
CA LYS A 147 -2.88 2.09 5.14
C LYS A 147 -1.90 2.05 6.29
N ALA A 148 -1.01 1.09 6.27
CA ALA A 148 0.06 1.03 7.26
C ALA A 148 0.82 2.35 7.32
N ALA A 149 1.07 2.81 8.53
CA ALA A 149 1.63 4.14 8.79
C ALA A 149 2.98 4.08 9.52
N ILE A 150 3.73 2.98 9.35
CA ILE A 150 5.08 2.85 9.88
C ILE A 150 6.09 3.23 8.80
N ARG A 151 7.07 4.02 9.19
CA ARG A 151 8.27 4.27 8.41
C ARG A 151 9.44 3.55 9.06
N PHE A 152 10.20 2.82 8.28
CA PHE A 152 11.42 2.15 8.70
C PHE A 152 12.64 3.00 8.36
N SER A 153 13.74 2.84 9.11
CA SER A 153 15.02 3.45 8.76
C SER A 153 15.55 2.86 7.45
N ASP A 154 16.26 3.67 6.67
CA ASP A 154 16.83 3.23 5.39
C ASP A 154 18.04 2.30 5.58
N VAL A 155 18.61 2.27 6.80
CA VAL A 155 19.78 1.49 7.15
C VAL A 155 19.56 0.69 8.43
N MET A 156 20.33 -0.40 8.56
CA MET A 156 20.55 -1.12 9.81
C MET A 156 21.94 -0.76 10.36
N VAL A 157 22.11 -0.82 11.66
CA VAL A 157 23.41 -0.64 12.30
C VAL A 157 23.83 -1.90 13.06
N LEU A 158 25.10 -2.24 12.97
CA LEU A 158 25.74 -3.27 13.80
C LEU A 158 26.71 -2.57 14.73
N ARG A 159 26.51 -2.72 16.03
CA ARG A 159 27.34 -2.07 17.05
C ARG A 159 27.44 -2.89 18.32
N PRO A 160 28.42 -2.56 19.19
CA PRO A 160 28.43 -3.03 20.57
C PRO A 160 27.14 -2.63 21.31
N PHE A 161 26.56 -3.57 22.02
CA PHE A 161 25.37 -3.38 22.85
C PHE A 161 25.46 -4.26 24.07
N LYS A 162 25.45 -3.64 25.28
CA LYS A 162 25.82 -4.33 26.52
C LYS A 162 27.20 -4.99 26.34
N GLU A 163 27.35 -6.28 26.64
CA GLU A 163 28.60 -7.03 26.48
C GLU A 163 28.72 -7.76 25.12
N LYS A 164 27.76 -7.57 24.20
CA LYS A 164 27.64 -8.27 22.93
C LYS A 164 27.61 -7.30 21.75
N ARG A 165 27.42 -7.81 20.57
CA ARG A 165 27.06 -7.01 19.38
C ARG A 165 25.57 -7.17 19.10
N ALA A 166 24.97 -6.16 18.52
CA ALA A 166 23.59 -6.23 18.11
C ALA A 166 23.37 -5.60 16.73
N VAL A 167 22.49 -6.23 15.94
CA VAL A 167 21.91 -5.62 14.73
C VAL A 167 20.67 -4.86 15.16
N MET A 168 20.59 -3.61 14.72
CA MET A 168 19.48 -2.74 15.06
C MET A 168 18.96 -2.02 13.83
N PHE A 169 17.66 -1.78 13.81
CA PHE A 169 17.01 -0.86 12.90
C PHE A 169 15.94 -0.09 13.65
N ARG A 170 15.49 1.02 13.08
CA ARG A 170 14.50 1.88 13.73
C ARG A 170 13.24 1.95 12.91
N LEU A 171 12.12 2.03 13.60
CA LEU A 171 10.83 2.34 13.01
C LEU A 171 10.19 3.54 13.73
N MET A 172 9.27 4.21 13.02
CA MET A 172 8.62 5.42 13.46
C MET A 172 7.15 5.41 13.03
N ASN A 173 6.29 5.89 13.91
CA ASN A 173 4.91 6.20 13.55
C ASN A 173 4.87 7.45 12.64
N LYS A 174 4.26 7.33 11.46
CA LYS A 174 4.07 8.45 10.53
C LYS A 174 2.94 9.39 10.92
N ARG A 175 2.02 8.91 11.74
CA ARG A 175 0.81 9.64 12.13
C ARG A 175 0.94 10.21 13.53
N THR A 176 0.04 11.10 13.87
CA THR A 176 -0.05 11.70 15.22
C THR A 176 -0.84 10.83 16.20
N ASN A 177 -1.59 9.84 15.72
CA ASN A 177 -2.28 8.88 16.56
C ASN A 177 -1.32 7.83 17.16
N VAL A 178 -1.74 7.18 18.21
CA VAL A 178 -0.97 6.14 18.90
C VAL A 178 -1.29 4.79 18.29
N MET A 179 -0.26 4.02 17.95
CA MET A 179 -0.41 2.62 17.59
C MET A 179 -0.44 1.76 18.84
N ILE A 180 -1.44 0.90 18.95
CA ILE A 180 -1.68 0.09 20.15
C ILE A 180 -1.13 -1.31 19.92
N GLU A 181 -0.43 -1.82 20.94
CA GLU A 181 0.13 -3.17 20.99
C GLU A 181 0.92 -3.61 19.74
N PRO A 182 1.83 -2.78 19.20
CA PRO A 182 2.63 -3.22 18.06
C PRO A 182 3.48 -4.44 18.42
N LYS A 183 3.39 -5.46 17.55
CA LYS A 183 4.17 -6.69 17.62
C LYS A 183 5.03 -6.79 16.37
N ILE A 184 6.27 -7.17 16.53
CA ILE A 184 7.22 -7.29 15.42
C ILE A 184 7.86 -8.69 15.42
N LYS A 185 8.01 -9.23 14.21
CA LYS A 185 8.77 -10.47 13.96
C LYS A 185 9.81 -10.18 12.90
N VAL A 186 11.00 -10.68 13.12
CA VAL A 186 12.12 -10.56 12.19
C VAL A 186 12.61 -11.93 11.82
N THR A 187 12.67 -12.20 10.53
CA THR A 187 13.15 -13.47 9.98
C THR A 187 14.36 -13.20 9.09
N LEU A 188 15.46 -13.87 9.36
CA LEU A 188 16.62 -13.89 8.49
C LEU A 188 16.40 -14.95 7.40
N ALA A 189 16.48 -14.54 6.14
CA ALA A 189 16.45 -15.41 4.97
C ALA A 189 17.83 -15.44 4.34
N ILE A 190 18.37 -16.65 4.10
CA ILE A 190 19.70 -16.87 3.53
C ILE A 190 19.60 -17.88 2.39
N ASN A 191 20.30 -17.64 1.28
CA ASN A 191 20.40 -18.60 0.19
C ASN A 191 21.69 -19.41 0.32
N GLU A 192 21.58 -20.70 0.58
CA GLU A 192 22.73 -21.60 0.65
C GLU A 192 22.72 -22.62 -0.49
N LEU A 193 23.88 -23.11 -0.85
CA LEU A 193 24.02 -24.26 -1.74
C LEU A 193 23.45 -25.51 -1.05
N ASP A 194 22.58 -26.23 -1.75
CA ASP A 194 22.09 -27.52 -1.29
C ASP A 194 23.07 -28.65 -1.70
N ASP A 195 22.91 -29.82 -1.13
CA ASP A 195 23.75 -31.02 -1.41
C ASP A 195 23.70 -31.48 -2.89
N LYS A 196 22.79 -30.93 -3.68
CA LYS A 196 22.60 -31.23 -5.12
C LYS A 196 23.14 -30.13 -6.03
N GLY A 197 23.84 -29.12 -5.49
CA GLY A 197 24.40 -28.00 -6.24
C GLY A 197 23.36 -26.94 -6.66
N GLY A 198 22.14 -27.02 -6.15
CA GLY A 198 21.13 -25.99 -6.27
C GLY A 198 21.20 -24.98 -5.13
N PHE A 199 20.50 -23.85 -5.27
CA PHE A 199 20.34 -22.87 -4.19
C PHE A 199 19.07 -23.16 -3.40
N SER A 200 19.23 -23.32 -2.07
CA SER A 200 18.14 -23.50 -1.12
C SER A 200 18.08 -22.29 -0.18
N ARG A 201 16.88 -21.79 0.04
CA ARG A 201 16.62 -20.71 0.99
C ARG A 201 16.32 -21.28 2.36
N LYS A 202 17.02 -20.76 3.35
CA LYS A 202 16.81 -21.09 4.75
C LYS A 202 16.30 -19.88 5.50
N PHE A 203 15.44 -20.12 6.48
CA PHE A 203 14.80 -19.10 7.29
C PHE A 203 15.09 -19.34 8.75
N PHE A 204 15.37 -18.26 9.47
CA PHE A 204 15.65 -18.29 10.90
C PHE A 204 14.90 -17.14 11.58
N ASN A 205 14.16 -17.42 12.64
CA ASN A 205 13.64 -16.36 13.49
C ASN A 205 14.77 -15.72 14.28
N LEU A 206 14.76 -14.41 14.35
CA LEU A 206 15.68 -13.66 15.19
C LEU A 206 14.96 -13.30 16.49
N ASN A 207 15.53 -13.70 17.62
CA ASN A 207 15.07 -13.30 18.95
C ASN A 207 15.35 -11.81 19.14
N LEU A 208 14.33 -11.04 19.46
CA LEU A 208 14.44 -9.60 19.67
C LEU A 208 14.48 -9.28 21.17
N GLU A 209 15.18 -8.22 21.56
CA GLU A 209 15.15 -7.73 22.95
C GLU A 209 13.71 -7.47 23.40
N ARG A 210 12.88 -6.94 22.48
CA ARG A 210 11.45 -6.76 22.67
C ARG A 210 10.72 -7.04 21.37
N GLU A 211 9.81 -7.99 21.40
CA GLU A 211 8.94 -8.32 20.26
C GLU A 211 7.62 -7.55 20.28
N LYS A 212 7.25 -6.98 21.42
CA LYS A 212 6.00 -6.25 21.65
C LYS A 212 6.24 -5.07 22.58
N ILE A 213 5.56 -3.97 22.30
CA ILE A 213 5.43 -2.83 23.22
C ILE A 213 3.94 -2.47 23.36
N MET A 214 3.59 -1.70 24.38
CA MET A 214 2.20 -1.34 24.63
C MET A 214 1.71 -0.25 23.69
N TYR A 215 2.52 0.78 23.48
CA TYR A 215 2.18 1.93 22.63
C TYR A 215 3.38 2.37 21.79
N LEU A 216 3.13 2.84 20.59
CA LEU A 216 4.15 3.45 19.73
C LEU A 216 3.73 4.88 19.32
N PRO A 217 3.97 5.87 20.18
CA PRO A 217 3.68 7.27 19.86
C PRO A 217 4.78 7.91 19.00
N SER A 218 6.01 7.41 19.05
CA SER A 218 7.18 8.06 18.45
C SER A 218 8.03 7.07 17.62
N THR A 219 9.20 6.67 18.14
CA THR A 219 10.14 5.74 17.51
C THR A 219 10.33 4.50 18.36
N TRP A 220 10.65 3.39 17.70
CA TRP A 220 11.07 2.15 18.33
C TRP A 220 12.31 1.60 17.63
N THR A 221 13.40 1.43 18.37
CA THR A 221 14.59 0.75 17.88
C THR A 221 14.46 -0.73 18.17
N ILE A 222 14.47 -1.53 17.12
CA ILE A 222 14.44 -2.99 17.19
C ILE A 222 15.86 -3.48 17.34
N VAL A 223 16.07 -4.37 18.28
CA VAL A 223 17.38 -4.87 18.67
C VAL A 223 17.37 -6.39 18.62
N HIS A 224 18.27 -6.95 17.84
CA HIS A 224 18.63 -8.38 17.89
C HIS A 224 20.05 -8.50 18.42
N GLU A 225 20.20 -9.04 19.63
CA GLU A 225 21.49 -9.35 20.23
C GLU A 225 22.09 -10.58 19.55
N ILE A 226 23.35 -10.49 19.10
CA ILE A 226 24.06 -11.61 18.46
C ILE A 226 24.67 -12.47 19.55
N GLU A 227 23.94 -13.50 19.93
CA GLU A 227 24.37 -14.55 20.87
C GLU A 227 24.86 -15.79 20.12
N GLU A 228 25.43 -16.76 20.83
CA GLU A 228 25.95 -18.01 20.23
C GLU A 228 24.87 -18.81 19.48
N ASP A 229 23.60 -18.69 19.89
CA ASP A 229 22.45 -19.31 19.25
C ASP A 229 21.90 -18.48 18.08
N SER A 230 22.40 -17.25 17.86
CA SER A 230 21.99 -16.42 16.74
C SER A 230 22.58 -16.95 15.43
N PRO A 231 21.79 -17.01 14.35
CA PRO A 231 22.32 -17.32 13.03
C PRO A 231 23.36 -16.29 12.56
N LEU A 232 23.29 -15.05 13.01
CA LEU A 232 24.27 -13.99 12.69
C LEU A 232 25.60 -14.14 13.42
N TYR A 233 25.70 -15.05 14.39
CA TYR A 233 26.96 -15.36 15.06
C TYR A 233 27.93 -16.15 14.16
N ILE A 234 27.39 -16.99 13.29
CA ILE A 234 28.15 -17.94 12.46
C ILE A 234 28.64 -17.29 11.17
N TYR A 235 27.86 -16.37 10.59
CA TYR A 235 28.16 -15.77 9.29
C TYR A 235 28.86 -14.41 9.46
N THR A 236 29.91 -14.20 8.65
CA THR A 236 30.51 -12.87 8.49
C THR A 236 29.65 -11.99 7.59
N ASP A 237 29.80 -10.66 7.67
CA ASP A 237 29.09 -9.70 6.82
C ASP A 237 29.29 -9.99 5.32
N GLU A 238 30.52 -10.37 4.93
CA GLU A 238 30.84 -10.76 3.54
C GLU A 238 30.10 -12.02 3.09
N GLN A 239 29.97 -13.00 3.99
CA GLN A 239 29.21 -14.22 3.70
C GLN A 239 27.72 -13.92 3.55
N LEU A 240 27.15 -13.09 4.42
CA LEU A 240 25.75 -12.68 4.34
C LEU A 240 25.44 -11.94 3.03
N LEU A 241 26.35 -11.09 2.56
CA LEU A 241 26.24 -10.42 1.26
C LEU A 241 26.28 -11.43 0.10
N LYS A 242 27.23 -12.35 0.10
CA LYS A 242 27.35 -13.40 -0.94
C LYS A 242 26.14 -14.32 -0.99
N LEU A 243 25.55 -14.61 0.16
CA LEU A 243 24.37 -15.46 0.32
C LEU A 243 23.05 -14.72 0.05
N ASN A 244 23.10 -13.45 -0.39
CA ASN A 244 21.95 -12.58 -0.58
C ASN A 244 21.00 -12.62 0.64
N ALA A 245 21.59 -12.47 1.82
CA ALA A 245 20.84 -12.49 3.06
C ALA A 245 19.91 -11.28 3.18
N GLU A 246 18.69 -11.52 3.66
CA GLU A 246 17.67 -10.50 3.88
C GLU A 246 17.08 -10.62 5.28
N LEU A 247 16.82 -9.48 5.93
CA LEU A 247 15.95 -9.43 7.10
C LEU A 247 14.52 -9.12 6.64
N LEU A 248 13.63 -10.08 6.80
CA LEU A 248 12.20 -9.92 6.55
C LEU A 248 11.53 -9.48 7.84
N VAL A 249 10.91 -8.32 7.81
CA VAL A 249 10.27 -7.70 8.97
C VAL A 249 8.77 -7.71 8.76
N LEU A 250 8.02 -8.27 9.71
CA LEU A 250 6.57 -8.17 9.77
C LEU A 250 6.18 -7.48 11.07
N ILE A 251 5.45 -6.38 10.97
CA ILE A 251 4.86 -5.69 12.10
C ILE A 251 3.34 -5.73 12.02
N GLU A 252 2.71 -5.99 13.15
CA GLU A 252 1.26 -5.95 13.37
C GLU A 252 0.97 -4.95 14.49
N TYR A 253 -0.06 -4.13 14.34
CA TYR A 253 -0.54 -3.23 15.39
C TYR A 253 -2.04 -2.96 15.22
N TYR A 254 -2.71 -2.63 16.32
CA TYR A 254 -4.09 -2.19 16.30
C TYR A 254 -4.16 -0.69 15.98
N GLU A 255 -4.92 -0.34 14.95
CA GLU A 255 -5.18 1.04 14.52
C GLU A 255 -6.56 1.46 15.02
N ASP A 256 -6.60 2.34 16.01
CA ASP A 256 -7.83 2.78 16.68
C ASP A 256 -8.79 3.49 15.72
N ALA A 257 -8.27 4.37 14.85
CA ALA A 257 -9.08 5.13 13.90
C ALA A 257 -9.87 4.25 12.92
N PHE A 258 -9.43 3.02 12.67
CA PHE A 258 -10.06 2.05 11.76
C PHE A 258 -10.62 0.82 12.51
N THR A 259 -10.41 0.72 13.83
CA THR A 259 -10.85 -0.38 14.69
C THR A 259 -10.44 -1.76 14.19
N GLN A 260 -9.22 -1.90 13.64
CA GLN A 260 -8.72 -3.17 13.10
C GLN A 260 -7.19 -3.30 13.18
N ASN A 261 -6.72 -4.53 13.10
CA ASN A 261 -5.31 -4.83 13.02
C ASN A 261 -4.76 -4.47 11.63
N VAL A 262 -3.61 -3.81 11.62
CA VAL A 262 -2.87 -3.43 10.42
C VAL A 262 -1.55 -4.18 10.40
N TYR A 263 -1.23 -4.74 9.24
CA TYR A 263 0.03 -5.44 8.99
C TYR A 263 0.88 -4.66 8.01
N GLN A 264 2.17 -4.58 8.28
CA GLN A 264 3.14 -4.02 7.33
C GLN A 264 4.36 -4.92 7.25
N MET A 265 4.81 -5.15 6.03
CA MET A 265 6.07 -5.82 5.77
C MET A 265 7.14 -4.81 5.35
N HIS A 266 8.37 -5.14 5.64
CA HIS A 266 9.56 -4.43 5.18
C HIS A 266 10.70 -5.45 5.02
N SER A 267 11.71 -5.11 4.25
CA SER A 267 12.89 -5.96 4.10
C SER A 267 14.14 -5.12 4.03
N TYR A 268 15.17 -5.58 4.74
CA TYR A 268 16.53 -5.04 4.65
C TYR A 268 17.44 -6.02 3.93
N SER A 269 18.28 -5.51 3.08
CA SER A 269 19.46 -6.21 2.56
C SER A 269 20.65 -5.96 3.50
N PHE A 270 21.60 -6.88 3.55
CA PHE A 270 22.85 -6.65 4.29
C PHE A 270 23.73 -5.57 3.64
N ASN A 271 23.43 -5.12 2.41
CA ASN A 271 24.01 -3.89 1.85
C ASN A 271 23.59 -2.62 2.62
N ASP A 272 22.48 -2.68 3.35
CA ASP A 272 21.97 -1.57 4.15
C ASP A 272 22.58 -1.55 5.56
N LEU A 273 23.47 -2.51 5.90
CA LEU A 273 24.14 -2.60 7.20
C LEU A 273 25.30 -1.60 7.29
N ARG A 274 25.40 -0.92 8.45
CA ARG A 274 26.48 0.02 8.78
C ARG A 274 27.12 -0.42 10.10
N ASN A 275 28.42 -0.75 10.05
CA ASN A 275 29.17 -1.25 11.20
C ASN A 275 29.75 -0.09 12.02
N ASN A 276 29.67 -0.19 13.34
CA ASN A 276 30.15 0.81 14.29
C ASN A 276 29.48 2.18 14.17
N TYR A 277 28.18 2.18 13.86
CA TYR A 277 27.33 3.37 13.85
C TYR A 277 26.21 3.24 14.88
N LYS A 278 25.72 4.36 15.36
CA LYS A 278 24.51 4.47 16.18
C LYS A 278 23.52 5.46 15.55
N PHE A 279 22.23 5.26 15.82
CA PHE A 279 21.21 6.21 15.41
C PHE A 279 21.28 7.47 16.25
N THR A 280 21.20 8.65 15.63
CA THR A 280 21.02 9.92 16.35
C THR A 280 19.63 9.97 16.99
N PRO A 281 19.43 10.71 18.10
CA PRO A 281 18.11 10.88 18.68
C PRO A 281 17.12 11.47 17.67
N ALA A 282 15.97 10.81 17.49
CA ALA A 282 14.85 11.31 16.68
C ALA A 282 13.69 11.78 17.56
N TYR A 283 13.77 11.52 18.86
CA TYR A 283 12.81 11.95 19.88
C TYR A 283 13.60 12.63 20.99
N TYR A 284 13.23 13.86 21.31
CA TYR A 284 13.89 14.67 22.33
C TYR A 284 12.90 15.69 22.93
N PHE A 285 13.29 16.35 24.01
CA PHE A 285 12.50 17.40 24.65
C PHE A 285 13.10 18.76 24.35
N ASP A 286 12.23 19.74 24.08
CA ASP A 286 12.65 21.13 23.96
C ASP A 286 12.89 21.78 25.36
N GLU A 287 13.29 23.05 25.37
CA GLU A 287 13.55 23.80 26.58
C GLU A 287 12.32 23.97 27.49
N ASN A 288 11.12 23.84 26.94
CA ASN A 288 9.84 23.92 27.65
C ASN A 288 9.36 22.54 28.14
N GLY A 289 10.12 21.46 27.89
CA GLY A 289 9.74 20.10 28.24
C GLY A 289 8.75 19.46 27.27
N GLN A 290 8.52 20.09 26.10
CA GLN A 290 7.67 19.50 25.06
C GLN A 290 8.43 18.43 24.29
N ALA A 291 7.80 17.27 24.10
CA ALA A 291 8.36 16.19 23.32
C ALA A 291 8.33 16.51 21.82
N ILE A 292 9.49 16.42 21.17
CA ILE A 292 9.66 16.64 19.73
C ILE A 292 10.03 15.32 19.07
N LEU A 293 9.32 14.96 18.01
CA LEU A 293 9.64 13.85 17.14
C LEU A 293 10.10 14.38 15.77
N ASP A 294 11.40 14.25 15.50
CA ASP A 294 11.98 14.67 14.24
C ASP A 294 12.00 13.52 13.23
N HIS A 295 11.10 13.57 12.26
CA HIS A 295 11.00 12.59 11.18
C HIS A 295 12.23 12.55 10.25
N GLY A 296 13.02 13.63 10.20
CA GLY A 296 14.26 13.70 9.42
C GLY A 296 15.40 12.89 10.03
N ASN A 297 15.32 12.61 11.33
CA ASN A 297 16.36 11.88 12.06
C ASN A 297 16.12 10.37 12.14
N LEU A 298 15.07 9.83 11.50
CA LEU A 298 14.77 8.38 11.53
C LEU A 298 15.95 7.52 11.09
N SER A 299 16.56 7.85 9.95
CA SER A 299 17.66 7.10 9.32
C SER A 299 19.04 7.69 9.61
N LYS A 300 19.11 8.81 10.35
CA LYS A 300 20.37 9.50 10.60
C LYS A 300 21.21 8.73 11.60
N ILE A 301 22.46 8.47 11.22
CA ILE A 301 23.43 7.71 12.00
C ILE A 301 24.70 8.54 12.22
N GLU A 302 25.43 8.24 13.29
CA GLU A 302 26.74 8.81 13.60
C GLU A 302 27.71 7.70 13.95
N SER A 303 29.00 7.87 13.65
CA SER A 303 30.06 6.92 14.02
C SER A 303 30.23 6.87 15.54
N MET A 304 30.55 5.71 16.07
CA MET A 304 30.85 5.52 17.49
C MET A 304 32.31 5.76 17.76
#